data_c2bfeb6a49c00f4155d615e9ebac1525
#
_entry.id   c2bfeb6a49c00f4155d615e9ebac1525
#
_cell.length_a   1.000
_cell.length_b   1.000
_cell.length_c   1.000
_cell.angle_alpha   90.00
_cell.angle_beta   90.00
_cell.angle_gamma   90.00
#
_symmetry.space_group_name_H-M   'P 1'
#
loop_
_entity.id
_entity.type
_entity.pdbx_description
1 polymer ?
#
loop_
_entity_poly.entity_id
_entity_poly.type
_entity_poly.pdbx_seq_one_letter_code
_entity_poly.pdbx_strand_id
1 'polypeptide(L)'
;MLLRQATMADLSAIKAIIQDGRDQLAAQNIDQWQGTYPETTVLADDIRQGWTVVLEENDEILGTTAIIPGIDPSYQTISGQWLTHGANYLAIHRVAVSAHHRGHGLAGKLFQQLFELVDQVSEIESIRVDTHPQNQAMQHIIQKNGFTPTGEIELVGMSLDGVKDLAYERVTTHVRPEHLFQPTPA
;
A
#
# COMPACT_ATOMS: atom_id res chain seq x y z
N MET A 1 -4.88 -11.38 16.78
CA MET A 1 -4.80 -10.39 15.67
C MET A 1 -4.84 -11.15 14.36
N LEU A 2 -5.81 -10.86 13.50
CA LEU A 2 -6.10 -11.58 12.24
C LEU A 2 -6.24 -10.58 11.09
N LEU A 3 -5.59 -10.84 9.95
CA LEU A 3 -5.85 -10.13 8.71
C LEU A 3 -7.02 -10.83 7.98
N ARG A 4 -8.03 -10.09 7.64
CA ARG A 4 -9.18 -10.59 6.87
C ARG A 4 -9.65 -9.59 5.81
N GLN A 5 -10.38 -10.07 4.84
CA GLN A 5 -11.07 -9.21 3.88
C GLN A 5 -12.07 -8.31 4.61
N ALA A 6 -12.14 -7.04 4.21
CA ALA A 6 -13.12 -6.10 4.73
C ALA A 6 -14.51 -6.36 4.14
N THR A 7 -15.53 -6.01 4.90
CA THR A 7 -16.92 -5.97 4.47
C THR A 7 -17.46 -4.54 4.58
N MET A 8 -18.63 -4.26 3.99
CA MET A 8 -19.24 -2.94 4.10
C MET A 8 -19.58 -2.54 5.56
N ALA A 9 -19.70 -3.51 6.48
CA ALA A 9 -19.89 -3.23 7.91
C ALA A 9 -18.64 -2.56 8.52
N ASP A 10 -17.45 -2.81 7.97
CA ASP A 10 -16.18 -2.25 8.45
C ASP A 10 -15.92 -0.82 7.95
N LEU A 11 -16.69 -0.32 6.98
CA LEU A 11 -16.45 0.98 6.32
C LEU A 11 -16.32 2.13 7.33
N SER A 12 -17.13 2.13 8.39
CA SER A 12 -17.10 3.20 9.41
C SER A 12 -15.77 3.19 10.17
N ALA A 13 -15.30 2.02 10.58
CA ALA A 13 -14.03 1.87 11.29
C ALA A 13 -12.83 2.20 10.38
N ILE A 14 -12.86 1.74 9.12
CA ILE A 14 -11.85 2.07 8.11
C ILE A 14 -11.75 3.59 7.92
N LYS A 15 -12.88 4.28 7.77
CA LYS A 15 -12.90 5.75 7.66
C LYS A 15 -12.27 6.45 8.87
N ALA A 16 -12.55 5.97 10.07
CA ALA A 16 -11.97 6.53 11.29
C ALA A 16 -10.43 6.37 11.30
N ILE A 17 -9.92 5.19 10.94
CA ILE A 17 -8.48 4.92 10.86
C ILE A 17 -7.80 5.76 9.76
N ILE A 18 -8.44 5.93 8.60
CA ILE A 18 -7.93 6.81 7.54
C ILE A 18 -7.92 8.27 8.00
N GLN A 19 -8.93 8.72 8.75
CA GLN A 19 -8.95 10.08 9.31
C GLN A 19 -7.82 10.28 10.33
N ASP A 20 -7.57 9.32 11.20
CA ASP A 20 -6.41 9.33 12.11
C ASP A 20 -5.09 9.51 11.34
N GLY A 21 -4.94 8.81 10.22
CA GLY A 21 -3.78 8.94 9.33
C GLY A 21 -3.65 10.33 8.73
N ARG A 22 -4.75 10.92 8.26
CA ARG A 22 -4.79 12.30 7.74
C ARG A 22 -4.37 13.32 8.80
N ASP A 23 -4.95 13.22 9.98
CA ASP A 23 -4.67 14.14 11.09
C ASP A 23 -3.20 14.06 11.51
N GLN A 24 -2.63 12.86 11.48
CA GLN A 24 -1.21 12.66 11.77
C GLN A 24 -0.30 13.27 10.71
N LEU A 25 -0.63 13.14 9.43
CA LEU A 25 0.12 13.76 8.34
C LEU A 25 0.01 15.28 8.38
N ALA A 26 -1.20 15.82 8.62
CA ALA A 26 -1.43 17.25 8.80
C ALA A 26 -0.62 17.84 9.94
N ALA A 27 -0.56 17.16 11.10
CA ALA A 27 0.23 17.58 12.26
C ALA A 27 1.74 17.64 11.98
N GLN A 28 2.21 16.97 10.94
CA GLN A 28 3.60 16.98 10.48
C GLN A 28 3.82 17.91 9.27
N ASN A 29 2.80 18.65 8.83
CA ASN A 29 2.79 19.48 7.60
C ASN A 29 3.13 18.65 6.34
N ILE A 30 2.69 17.41 6.27
CA ILE A 30 2.84 16.54 5.11
C ILE A 30 1.54 16.63 4.30
N ASP A 31 1.65 16.98 3.02
CA ASP A 31 0.50 17.25 2.15
C ASP A 31 -0.16 15.97 1.57
N GLN A 32 0.30 14.79 1.98
CA GLN A 32 -0.32 13.52 1.62
C GLN A 32 -1.72 13.41 2.25
N TRP A 33 -2.74 13.08 1.46
CA TRP A 33 -4.14 12.91 1.86
C TRP A 33 -4.85 14.18 2.40
N GLN A 34 -4.29 15.38 2.23
CA GLN A 34 -4.88 16.61 2.79
C GLN A 34 -6.05 17.19 1.97
N GLY A 35 -6.26 16.70 0.76
CA GLY A 35 -7.44 17.02 -0.04
C GLY A 35 -8.65 16.12 0.30
N THR A 36 -9.42 15.74 -0.71
CA THR A 36 -10.57 14.84 -0.56
C THR A 36 -10.19 13.36 -0.59
N TYR A 37 -9.02 13.03 -1.14
CA TYR A 37 -8.55 11.64 -1.26
C TYR A 37 -8.00 11.08 0.07
N PRO A 38 -8.29 9.79 0.40
CA PRO A 38 -9.29 8.96 -0.22
C PRO A 38 -10.71 9.37 0.21
N GLU A 39 -11.61 9.48 -0.76
CA GLU A 39 -13.03 9.72 -0.50
C GLU A 39 -13.73 8.46 0.02
N THR A 40 -14.86 8.65 0.71
CA THR A 40 -15.66 7.52 1.20
C THR A 40 -16.10 6.58 0.07
N THR A 41 -16.37 7.11 -1.11
CA THR A 41 -16.71 6.35 -2.32
C THR A 41 -15.59 5.42 -2.74
N VAL A 42 -14.36 5.90 -2.75
CA VAL A 42 -13.17 5.10 -3.07
C VAL A 42 -13.01 3.94 -2.08
N LEU A 43 -13.11 4.21 -0.78
CA LEU A 43 -13.02 3.16 0.26
C LEU A 43 -14.14 2.12 0.11
N ALA A 44 -15.36 2.56 -0.16
CA ALA A 44 -16.49 1.68 -0.35
C ALA A 44 -16.36 0.82 -1.61
N ASP A 45 -15.83 1.37 -2.69
CA ASP A 45 -15.63 0.65 -3.94
C ASP A 45 -14.51 -0.38 -3.82
N ASP A 46 -13.39 -0.06 -3.14
CA ASP A 46 -12.36 -1.05 -2.84
C ASP A 46 -12.89 -2.22 -2.01
N ILE A 47 -13.76 -1.95 -1.03
CA ILE A 47 -14.39 -3.02 -0.23
C ILE A 47 -15.29 -3.88 -1.11
N ARG A 48 -16.11 -3.29 -1.98
CA ARG A 48 -17.01 -4.02 -2.90
C ARG A 48 -16.23 -4.87 -3.91
N GLN A 49 -15.07 -4.41 -4.34
CA GLN A 49 -14.18 -5.16 -5.22
C GLN A 49 -13.40 -6.26 -4.47
N GLY A 50 -13.49 -6.30 -3.15
CA GLY A 50 -12.75 -7.26 -2.32
C GLY A 50 -11.26 -6.93 -2.18
N TRP A 51 -10.86 -5.71 -2.46
CA TRP A 51 -9.46 -5.27 -2.42
C TRP A 51 -9.01 -4.80 -1.04
N THR A 52 -9.93 -4.43 -0.16
CA THR A 52 -9.59 -3.96 1.18
C THR A 52 -9.45 -5.12 2.15
N VAL A 53 -8.36 -5.10 2.93
CA VAL A 53 -8.16 -5.98 4.07
C VAL A 53 -8.05 -5.16 5.35
N VAL A 54 -8.43 -5.78 6.46
CA VAL A 54 -8.37 -5.18 7.80
C VAL A 54 -7.62 -6.10 8.76
N LEU A 55 -6.84 -5.50 9.64
CA LEU A 55 -6.21 -6.16 10.76
C LEU A 55 -7.13 -6.03 11.98
N GLU A 56 -7.65 -7.16 12.47
CA GLU A 56 -8.65 -7.21 13.54
C GLU A 56 -8.12 -7.92 14.78
N GLU A 57 -8.50 -7.45 15.94
CA GLU A 57 -8.31 -8.14 17.22
C GLU A 57 -9.48 -7.86 18.16
N ASN A 58 -10.11 -8.90 18.72
CA ASN A 58 -11.23 -8.79 19.66
C ASN A 58 -12.39 -7.93 19.11
N ASP A 59 -12.79 -8.16 17.87
CA ASP A 59 -13.83 -7.43 17.14
C ASP A 59 -13.51 -5.92 16.91
N GLU A 60 -12.28 -5.49 17.15
CA GLU A 60 -11.81 -4.14 16.85
C GLU A 60 -10.90 -4.11 15.62
N ILE A 61 -11.17 -3.20 14.69
CA ILE A 61 -10.31 -2.96 13.52
C ILE A 61 -9.14 -2.06 13.92
N LEU A 62 -7.93 -2.57 13.80
CA LEU A 62 -6.69 -1.92 14.20
C LEU A 62 -5.86 -1.37 13.04
N GLY A 63 -6.15 -1.79 11.83
CA GLY A 63 -5.46 -1.33 10.63
C GLY A 63 -6.18 -1.73 9.36
N THR A 64 -5.83 -1.06 8.27
CA THR A 64 -6.43 -1.31 6.95
C THR A 64 -5.42 -1.04 5.85
N THR A 65 -5.61 -1.69 4.71
CA THR A 65 -4.95 -1.38 3.44
C THR A 65 -5.79 -1.88 2.28
N ALA A 66 -5.64 -1.26 1.11
CA ALA A 66 -6.16 -1.80 -0.14
C ALA A 66 -5.05 -2.52 -0.91
N ILE A 67 -5.37 -3.67 -1.48
CA ILE A 67 -4.49 -4.52 -2.28
C ILE A 67 -5.12 -4.64 -3.66
N ILE A 68 -4.61 -3.86 -4.60
CA ILE A 68 -5.23 -3.68 -5.90
C ILE A 68 -4.47 -4.51 -6.93
N PRO A 69 -5.11 -5.50 -7.58
CA PRO A 69 -4.52 -6.25 -8.67
C PRO A 69 -4.58 -5.46 -9.98
N GLY A 70 -3.70 -5.81 -10.90
CA GLY A 70 -3.69 -5.23 -12.24
C GLY A 70 -2.75 -4.04 -12.35
N ILE A 71 -2.82 -3.38 -13.50
CA ILE A 71 -1.90 -2.29 -13.84
C ILE A 71 -2.38 -0.99 -13.20
N ASP A 72 -1.60 -0.47 -12.25
CA ASP A 72 -1.81 0.87 -11.72
C ASP A 72 -1.30 1.92 -12.74
N PRO A 73 -2.14 2.90 -13.13
CA PRO A 73 -1.73 3.94 -14.06
C PRO A 73 -0.47 4.71 -13.63
N SER A 74 -0.32 5.00 -12.33
CA SER A 74 0.83 5.71 -11.78
C SER A 74 2.12 4.91 -11.86
N TYR A 75 2.03 3.57 -11.94
CA TYR A 75 3.20 2.69 -11.96
C TYR A 75 3.68 2.31 -13.38
N GLN A 76 2.99 2.81 -14.41
CA GLN A 76 3.39 2.58 -15.80
C GLN A 76 4.66 3.33 -16.20
N THR A 77 4.89 4.49 -15.57
CA THR A 77 6.09 5.29 -15.80
C THR A 77 6.80 5.52 -14.47
N ILE A 78 8.09 5.20 -14.42
CA ILE A 78 8.93 5.39 -13.23
C ILE A 78 10.25 6.08 -13.61
N SER A 79 10.66 7.06 -12.83
CA SER A 79 12.02 7.58 -12.85
C SER A 79 12.91 6.71 -11.98
N GLY A 80 13.40 5.65 -12.54
CA GLY A 80 14.09 4.55 -11.88
C GLY A 80 13.78 3.23 -12.58
N GLN A 81 13.73 2.14 -11.83
CA GLN A 81 13.46 0.82 -12.41
C GLN A 81 12.77 -0.10 -11.41
N TRP A 82 11.65 -0.71 -11.82
CA TRP A 82 11.02 -1.79 -11.07
C TRP A 82 11.92 -3.05 -11.04
N LEU A 83 11.84 -3.82 -9.98
CA LEU A 83 12.62 -5.07 -9.82
C LEU A 83 12.04 -6.20 -10.67
N THR A 84 10.73 -6.18 -10.92
CA THR A 84 10.04 -7.15 -11.77
C THR A 84 9.50 -6.48 -13.02
N HIS A 85 9.42 -7.26 -14.12
CA HIS A 85 8.88 -6.78 -15.40
C HIS A 85 7.49 -7.37 -15.62
N GLY A 86 6.52 -6.53 -15.98
CA GLY A 86 5.19 -7.01 -16.32
C GLY A 86 4.10 -6.51 -15.36
N ALA A 87 2.92 -7.14 -15.49
CA ALA A 87 1.70 -6.73 -14.82
C ALA A 87 1.32 -7.63 -13.63
N ASN A 88 2.14 -8.63 -13.30
CA ASN A 88 1.85 -9.61 -12.25
C ASN A 88 2.27 -9.11 -10.87
N TYR A 89 1.83 -7.91 -10.51
CA TYR A 89 2.07 -7.33 -9.19
C TYR A 89 0.76 -6.94 -8.51
N LEU A 90 0.84 -6.75 -7.19
CA LEU A 90 -0.21 -6.11 -6.41
C LEU A 90 0.26 -4.71 -5.98
N ALA A 91 -0.59 -3.70 -6.15
CA ALA A 91 -0.36 -2.37 -5.62
C ALA A 91 -0.97 -2.26 -4.22
N ILE A 92 -0.18 -1.81 -3.24
CA ILE A 92 -0.66 -1.50 -1.90
C ILE A 92 -0.96 -0.02 -1.81
N HIS A 93 -2.18 0.30 -1.43
CA HIS A 93 -2.64 1.68 -1.23
C HIS A 93 -3.33 1.85 0.13
N ARG A 94 -3.40 3.09 0.59
CA ARG A 94 -4.19 3.51 1.76
C ARG A 94 -3.86 2.72 3.03
N VAL A 95 -2.56 2.49 3.26
CA VAL A 95 -2.09 1.86 4.51
C VAL A 95 -2.32 2.81 5.68
N ALA A 96 -3.10 2.38 6.65
CA ALA A 96 -3.33 3.12 7.87
C ALA A 96 -3.53 2.18 9.07
N VAL A 97 -3.14 2.65 10.26
CA VAL A 97 -3.33 1.93 11.50
C VAL A 97 -3.92 2.85 12.58
N SER A 98 -4.68 2.27 13.50
CA SER A 98 -5.33 2.99 14.59
C SER A 98 -4.33 3.82 15.40
N ALA A 99 -4.64 5.10 15.58
CA ALA A 99 -3.85 6.01 16.40
C ALA A 99 -3.90 5.66 17.90
N HIS A 100 -4.95 4.96 18.33
CA HIS A 100 -5.15 4.56 19.74
C HIS A 100 -4.19 3.44 20.19
N HIS A 101 -3.60 2.71 19.24
CA HIS A 101 -2.71 1.57 19.48
C HIS A 101 -1.29 1.82 18.97
N ARG A 102 -0.80 3.06 19.09
CA ARG A 102 0.57 3.44 18.70
C ARG A 102 1.63 2.64 19.45
N GLY A 103 2.74 2.35 18.78
CA GLY A 103 3.86 1.64 19.39
C GLY A 103 3.71 0.12 19.45
N HIS A 104 2.55 -0.44 19.08
CA HIS A 104 2.31 -1.89 19.10
C HIS A 104 2.73 -2.62 17.82
N GLY A 105 3.42 -1.92 16.89
CA GLY A 105 3.93 -2.51 15.66
C GLY A 105 2.85 -2.96 14.66
N LEU A 106 1.66 -2.34 14.72
CA LEU A 106 0.50 -2.74 13.91
C LEU A 106 0.79 -2.77 12.42
N ALA A 107 1.46 -1.75 11.88
CA ALA A 107 1.81 -1.71 10.47
C ALA A 107 2.72 -2.89 10.07
N GLY A 108 3.71 -3.24 10.91
CA GLY A 108 4.56 -4.41 10.67
C GLY A 108 3.77 -5.72 10.67
N LYS A 109 2.82 -5.87 11.60
CA LYS A 109 1.95 -7.05 11.67
C LYS A 109 1.02 -7.15 10.46
N LEU A 110 0.48 -6.01 10.00
CA LEU A 110 -0.35 -5.93 8.80
C LEU A 110 0.44 -6.39 7.57
N PHE A 111 1.65 -5.85 7.36
CA PHE A 111 2.51 -6.24 6.25
C PHE A 111 2.93 -7.70 6.32
N GLN A 112 3.32 -8.19 7.50
CA GLN A 112 3.73 -9.58 7.68
C GLN A 112 2.62 -10.55 7.25
N GLN A 113 1.39 -10.38 7.78
CA GLN A 113 0.28 -11.27 7.43
C GLN A 113 -0.14 -11.12 5.97
N LEU A 114 -0.05 -9.90 5.41
CA LEU A 114 -0.27 -9.70 3.99
C LEU A 114 0.70 -10.50 3.13
N PHE A 115 1.99 -10.48 3.46
CA PHE A 115 3.01 -11.23 2.71
C PHE A 115 2.81 -12.74 2.82
N GLU A 116 2.43 -13.25 4.00
CA GLU A 116 2.09 -14.66 4.19
C GLU A 116 0.95 -15.11 3.27
N LEU A 117 -0.01 -14.23 2.96
CA LEU A 117 -1.07 -14.50 2.01
C LEU A 117 -0.60 -14.39 0.56
N VAL A 118 0.12 -13.33 0.22
CA VAL A 118 0.54 -13.05 -1.16
C VAL A 118 1.61 -14.04 -1.63
N ASP A 119 2.53 -14.42 -0.77
CA ASP A 119 3.58 -15.40 -1.09
C ASP A 119 3.03 -16.81 -1.37
N GLN A 120 1.73 -17.07 -1.13
CA GLN A 120 1.05 -18.32 -1.53
C GLN A 120 0.46 -18.26 -2.96
N VAL A 121 0.42 -17.08 -3.57
CA VAL A 121 -0.17 -16.87 -4.91
C VAL A 121 0.95 -16.83 -5.94
N SER A 122 1.17 -17.96 -6.63
CA SER A 122 2.29 -18.15 -7.55
C SER A 122 2.31 -17.21 -8.75
N GLU A 123 1.16 -16.64 -9.12
CA GLU A 123 1.00 -15.72 -10.22
C GLU A 123 1.48 -14.31 -9.91
N ILE A 124 1.64 -13.96 -8.63
CA ILE A 124 2.07 -12.62 -8.20
C ILE A 124 3.58 -12.59 -8.01
N GLU A 125 4.27 -11.81 -8.82
CA GLU A 125 5.73 -11.70 -8.82
C GLU A 125 6.25 -10.69 -7.80
N SER A 126 5.48 -9.63 -7.53
CA SER A 126 5.90 -8.57 -6.60
C SER A 126 4.72 -7.81 -5.99
N ILE A 127 5.07 -7.02 -5.00
CA ILE A 127 4.18 -6.04 -4.37
C ILE A 127 4.84 -4.67 -4.54
N ARG A 128 4.08 -3.68 -5.02
CA ARG A 128 4.52 -2.30 -5.20
C ARG A 128 3.77 -1.37 -4.26
N VAL A 129 4.45 -0.33 -3.80
CA VAL A 129 3.89 0.70 -2.92
C VAL A 129 4.61 2.02 -3.16
N ASP A 130 3.90 3.10 -3.00
CA ASP A 130 4.45 4.45 -3.04
C ASP A 130 4.14 5.22 -1.76
N THR A 131 4.86 6.30 -1.53
CA THR A 131 4.59 7.22 -0.43
C THR A 131 5.22 8.59 -0.68
N HIS A 132 4.58 9.61 -0.12
CA HIS A 132 5.05 10.99 -0.21
C HIS A 132 6.49 11.13 0.30
N PRO A 133 7.37 11.92 -0.38
CA PRO A 133 8.77 12.05 0.00
C PRO A 133 9.02 12.55 1.42
N GLN A 134 8.09 13.30 2.01
CA GLN A 134 8.18 13.78 3.39
C GLN A 134 7.65 12.78 4.42
N ASN A 135 6.95 11.73 4.02
CA ASN A 135 6.41 10.72 4.93
C ASN A 135 7.48 9.70 5.36
N GLN A 136 8.45 10.18 6.15
CA GLN A 136 9.59 9.36 6.60
C GLN A 136 9.14 8.15 7.44
N ALA A 137 8.04 8.29 8.20
CA ALA A 137 7.49 7.19 9.00
C ALA A 137 7.05 6.03 8.10
N MET A 138 6.34 6.31 7.02
CA MET A 138 5.90 5.27 6.07
C MET A 138 7.08 4.70 5.30
N GLN A 139 8.04 5.53 4.85
CA GLN A 139 9.27 5.05 4.21
C GLN A 139 10.03 4.06 5.10
N HIS A 140 10.17 4.38 6.39
CA HIS A 140 10.81 3.48 7.35
C HIS A 140 10.05 2.15 7.50
N ILE A 141 8.72 2.21 7.60
CA ILE A 141 7.86 1.01 7.69
C ILE A 141 8.02 0.15 6.43
N ILE A 142 7.94 0.74 5.25
CA ILE A 142 8.08 0.06 3.95
C ILE A 142 9.45 -0.67 3.89
N GLN A 143 10.54 0.05 4.14
CA GLN A 143 11.89 -0.53 4.05
C GLN A 143 12.13 -1.60 5.10
N LYS A 144 11.67 -1.38 6.35
CA LYS A 144 11.76 -2.37 7.43
C LYS A 144 11.04 -3.68 7.09
N ASN A 145 10.01 -3.63 6.25
CA ASN A 145 9.24 -4.78 5.81
C ASN A 145 9.75 -5.38 4.47
N GLY A 146 10.99 -5.06 4.07
CA GLY A 146 11.68 -5.74 2.99
C GLY A 146 11.42 -5.18 1.59
N PHE A 147 10.82 -4.00 1.47
CA PHE A 147 10.74 -3.31 0.19
C PHE A 147 12.06 -2.61 -0.14
N THR A 148 12.39 -2.63 -1.42
CA THR A 148 13.55 -1.95 -2.00
C THR A 148 13.09 -0.65 -2.66
N PRO A 149 13.76 0.48 -2.44
CA PRO A 149 13.51 1.71 -3.23
C PRO A 149 13.79 1.46 -4.71
N THR A 150 12.86 1.87 -5.58
CA THR A 150 12.95 1.64 -7.03
C THR A 150 13.02 2.93 -7.85
N GLY A 151 12.62 4.06 -7.28
CA GLY A 151 12.66 5.35 -7.95
C GLY A 151 11.53 6.28 -7.53
N GLU A 152 11.09 7.11 -8.47
CA GLU A 152 9.98 8.04 -8.29
C GLU A 152 8.90 7.79 -9.35
N ILE A 153 7.66 7.90 -8.94
CA ILE A 153 6.49 7.87 -9.83
C ILE A 153 5.76 9.22 -9.79
N GLU A 154 4.96 9.48 -10.81
CA GLU A 154 4.01 10.57 -10.80
C GLU A 154 2.60 10.01 -10.65
N LEU A 155 1.86 10.50 -9.65
CA LEU A 155 0.49 10.05 -9.40
C LEU A 155 -0.42 10.49 -10.53
N VAL A 156 -1.34 9.59 -10.94
CA VAL A 156 -2.28 9.79 -12.04
C VAL A 156 -3.71 9.65 -11.53
N GLY A 157 -4.55 10.62 -11.83
CA GLY A 157 -5.97 10.60 -11.50
C GLY A 157 -6.31 11.12 -10.10
N MET A 158 -7.60 11.20 -9.80
CA MET A 158 -8.17 11.62 -8.50
C MET A 158 -7.61 12.96 -7.97
N SER A 159 -7.39 13.94 -8.86
CA SER A 159 -6.83 15.26 -8.52
C SER A 159 -5.39 15.21 -7.93
N LEU A 160 -4.66 14.14 -8.21
CA LEU A 160 -3.28 13.94 -7.76
C LEU A 160 -2.26 14.05 -8.90
N ASP A 161 -2.70 14.41 -10.10
CA ASP A 161 -1.84 14.52 -11.28
C ASP A 161 -0.65 15.47 -11.01
N GLY A 162 0.55 15.00 -11.33
CA GLY A 162 1.80 15.75 -11.15
C GLY A 162 2.41 15.66 -9.74
N VAL A 163 1.73 15.04 -8.77
CA VAL A 163 2.33 14.75 -7.47
C VAL A 163 3.32 13.60 -7.63
N LYS A 164 4.53 13.76 -7.09
CA LYS A 164 5.58 12.74 -7.14
C LYS A 164 5.70 12.03 -5.82
N ASP A 165 5.68 10.71 -5.89
CA ASP A 165 5.90 9.84 -4.74
C ASP A 165 7.11 8.93 -4.94
N LEU A 166 7.74 8.54 -3.83
CA LEU A 166 8.81 7.56 -3.81
C LEU A 166 8.23 6.16 -3.97
N ALA A 167 8.76 5.40 -4.92
CA ALA A 167 8.30 4.08 -5.28
C ALA A 167 9.18 2.98 -4.68
N TYR A 168 8.54 1.90 -4.26
CA TYR A 168 9.19 0.75 -3.64
C TYR A 168 8.58 -0.54 -4.16
N GLU A 169 9.39 -1.59 -4.24
CA GLU A 169 8.95 -2.91 -4.65
C GLU A 169 9.53 -4.00 -3.75
N ARG A 170 8.71 -5.00 -3.41
CA ARG A 170 9.11 -6.23 -2.75
C ARG A 170 8.78 -7.40 -3.66
N VAL A 171 9.79 -8.15 -4.05
CA VAL A 171 9.63 -9.38 -4.83
C VAL A 171 9.07 -10.49 -3.93
N THR A 172 8.14 -11.28 -4.45
CA THR A 172 7.58 -12.43 -3.73
C THR A 172 8.61 -13.57 -3.62
N THR A 173 8.45 -14.42 -2.62
CA THR A 173 9.46 -15.45 -2.33
C THR A 173 9.52 -16.57 -3.38
N HIS A 174 8.50 -16.70 -4.22
CA HIS A 174 8.45 -17.73 -5.28
C HIS A 174 8.97 -17.25 -6.64
N VAL A 175 9.35 -15.96 -6.78
CA VAL A 175 9.96 -15.47 -8.03
C VAL A 175 11.38 -16.00 -8.18
N ARG A 176 11.65 -16.63 -9.31
CA ARG A 176 12.97 -17.15 -9.61
C ARG A 176 13.94 -16.01 -9.95
N PRO A 177 15.22 -16.09 -9.47
CA PRO A 177 16.20 -15.04 -9.70
C PRO A 177 16.41 -14.66 -11.17
N GLU A 178 16.24 -15.59 -12.09
CA GLU A 178 16.37 -15.35 -13.54
C GLU A 178 15.32 -14.39 -14.14
N HIS A 179 14.24 -14.11 -13.40
CA HIS A 179 13.21 -13.14 -13.79
C HIS A 179 13.50 -11.72 -13.29
N LEU A 180 14.49 -11.57 -12.38
CA LEU A 180 14.75 -10.30 -11.70
C LEU A 180 15.63 -9.32 -12.50
N PHE A 181 16.29 -9.72 -13.55
CA PHE A 181 17.24 -8.85 -14.27
C PHE A 181 17.35 -9.24 -15.74
N GLN A 182 16.27 -9.30 -16.47
CA GLN A 182 16.39 -9.36 -17.92
C GLN A 182 16.74 -7.96 -18.46
N PRO A 183 17.87 -7.79 -19.17
CA PRO A 183 18.18 -6.50 -19.77
C PRO A 183 17.09 -6.15 -20.77
N THR A 184 16.64 -4.90 -20.72
CA THR A 184 15.73 -4.35 -21.73
C THR A 184 16.33 -4.61 -23.12
N PRO A 185 15.62 -5.22 -24.07
CA PRO A 185 16.11 -5.33 -25.43
C PRO A 185 16.39 -3.93 -25.97
N ALA A 186 17.57 -3.74 -26.54
CA ALA A 186 18.04 -2.51 -27.16
C ALA A 186 17.15 -2.09 -28.34
#